data_c2ff2dc4993b31ccfcfb14882f2b3945
#
_entry.id   c2ff2dc4993b31ccfcfb14882f2b3945
#
_cell.length_a   1.000
_cell.length_b   1.000
_cell.length_c   1.000
_cell.angle_alpha   90.00
_cell.angle_beta   90.00
_cell.angle_gamma   90.00
#
_symmetry.space_group_name_H-M   'P 1'
#
loop_
_entity.id
_entity.type
_entity.pdbx_description
1 polymer ?
#
loop_
_entity_poly.entity_id
_entity_poly.type
_entity_poly.pdbx_seq_one_letter_code
_entity_poly.pdbx_strand_id
1 'polypeptide(L)'
;MKINTNTKIINLVGDEFTTVKDGKEQKLLLGDVLFGALNNASGIELKISWALMPQLAKENTDVILDDAQKQALIKAVEQASQLPQNVRYNLVVYGRVLDILNGVELTPKAKGKK
;
A
#
# COMPACT_ATOMS: atom_id res chain seq x y z
N MET A 1 -15.09 -1.02 2.67
CA MET A 1 -14.15 -0.38 1.72
C MET A 1 -13.59 -1.43 0.77
N LYS A 2 -13.38 -1.06 -0.46
CA LYS A 2 -12.78 -1.97 -1.45
C LYS A 2 -11.51 -1.34 -2.01
N ILE A 3 -10.43 -2.12 -2.06
CA ILE A 3 -9.18 -1.71 -2.69
C ILE A 3 -8.81 -2.74 -3.75
N ASN A 4 -7.96 -2.35 -4.69
CA ASN A 4 -7.42 -3.28 -5.69
C ASN A 4 -5.91 -3.35 -5.53
N THR A 5 -5.36 -4.55 -5.53
CA THR A 5 -3.93 -4.75 -5.30
C THR A 5 -3.05 -4.14 -6.38
N ASN A 6 -3.59 -3.93 -7.58
CA ASN A 6 -2.83 -3.30 -8.67
C ASN A 6 -2.94 -1.77 -8.67
N THR A 7 -3.56 -1.16 -7.66
CA THR A 7 -3.61 0.29 -7.55
C THR A 7 -2.18 0.84 -7.51
N LYS A 8 -1.88 1.77 -8.38
CA LYS A 8 -0.55 2.38 -8.46
C LYS A 8 -0.44 3.48 -7.42
N ILE A 9 0.75 3.61 -6.84
CA ILE A 9 1.01 4.64 -5.83
C ILE A 9 1.54 5.88 -6.56
N ILE A 10 0.91 7.01 -6.30
CA ILE A 10 1.19 8.27 -7.01
C ILE A 10 1.80 9.26 -6.02
N ASN A 11 2.89 9.91 -6.42
CA ASN A 11 3.56 10.87 -5.55
C ASN A 11 2.81 12.21 -5.51
N LEU A 12 3.40 13.19 -4.82
CA LEU A 12 2.71 14.46 -4.57
C LEU A 12 2.58 15.33 -5.81
N VAL A 13 3.33 15.04 -6.87
CA VAL A 13 3.24 15.79 -8.13
C VAL A 13 2.50 15.00 -9.21
N GLY A 14 1.92 13.86 -8.87
CA GLY A 14 1.09 13.08 -9.79
C GLY A 14 1.81 12.03 -10.61
N ASP A 15 3.08 11.78 -10.33
CA ASP A 15 3.82 10.72 -11.01
C ASP A 15 3.70 9.40 -10.27
N GLU A 16 3.71 8.29 -11.00
CA GLU A 16 3.63 6.96 -10.42
C GLU A 16 5.00 6.54 -9.89
N PHE A 17 5.01 6.03 -8.67
CA PHE A 17 6.23 5.43 -8.12
C PHE A 17 6.60 4.15 -8.85
N THR A 18 7.89 3.87 -8.92
CA THR A 18 8.40 2.61 -9.47
C THR A 18 9.27 1.91 -8.43
N THR A 19 9.47 0.62 -8.65
CA THR A 19 10.35 -0.19 -7.82
C THR A 19 11.11 -1.15 -8.73
N VAL A 20 12.20 -1.72 -8.23
CA VAL A 20 12.96 -2.72 -8.97
C VAL A 20 12.57 -4.11 -8.46
N LYS A 21 12.17 -4.97 -9.38
CA LYS A 21 11.75 -6.33 -9.06
C LYS A 21 12.40 -7.25 -10.08
N ASP A 22 13.16 -8.24 -9.59
CA ASP A 22 13.89 -9.16 -10.46
C ASP A 22 14.77 -8.43 -11.47
N GLY A 23 15.40 -7.35 -11.03
CA GLY A 23 16.29 -6.56 -11.88
C GLY A 23 15.60 -5.64 -12.88
N LYS A 24 14.28 -5.58 -12.86
CA LYS A 24 13.50 -4.75 -13.79
C LYS A 24 12.71 -3.68 -13.06
N GLU A 25 12.66 -2.50 -13.63
CA GLU A 25 11.84 -1.43 -13.07
C GLU A 25 10.38 -1.71 -13.38
N GLN A 26 9.55 -1.63 -12.34
CA GLN A 26 8.11 -1.86 -12.46
C GLN A 26 7.38 -0.82 -11.63
N LYS A 27 6.09 -0.63 -11.92
CA LYS A 27 5.27 0.26 -11.11
C LYS A 27 5.09 -0.32 -9.71
N LEU A 28 5.13 0.56 -8.71
CA LEU A 28 4.90 0.16 -7.34
C LEU A 28 3.40 0.03 -7.12
N LEU A 29 2.97 -1.12 -6.63
CA LEU A 29 1.56 -1.44 -6.49
C LEU A 29 1.15 -1.47 -5.02
N LEU A 30 -0.10 -1.09 -4.77
CA LEU A 30 -0.66 -1.05 -3.42
C LEU A 30 -0.53 -2.38 -2.69
N GLY A 31 -0.79 -3.49 -3.38
CA GLY A 31 -0.72 -4.80 -2.77
C GLY A 31 0.67 -5.12 -2.23
N ASP A 32 1.71 -4.73 -2.94
CA ASP A 32 3.09 -4.99 -2.51
C ASP A 32 3.42 -4.21 -1.25
N VAL A 33 3.02 -2.95 -1.18
CA VAL A 33 3.29 -2.12 0.00
C VAL A 33 2.53 -2.66 1.21
N LEU A 34 1.25 -2.97 1.03
CA LEU A 34 0.42 -3.47 2.14
C LEU A 34 0.88 -4.84 2.62
N PHE A 35 1.23 -5.74 1.70
CA PHE A 35 1.74 -7.06 2.08
C PHE A 35 3.00 -6.93 2.93
N GLY A 36 3.96 -6.13 2.46
CA GLY A 36 5.20 -5.93 3.19
C GLY A 36 4.99 -5.31 4.56
N ALA A 37 4.13 -4.29 4.63
CA ALA A 37 3.83 -3.62 5.89
C ALA A 37 3.19 -4.59 6.88
N LEU A 38 2.21 -5.36 6.42
CA LEU A 38 1.49 -6.29 7.28
C LEU A 38 2.39 -7.44 7.74
N ASN A 39 3.28 -7.91 6.85
CA ASN A 39 4.20 -8.99 7.16
C ASN A 39 5.17 -8.62 8.29
N ASN A 40 5.49 -7.34 8.43
CA ASN A 40 6.44 -6.86 9.44
C ASN A 40 5.78 -6.18 10.63
N ALA A 41 4.46 -6.10 10.64
CA ALA A 41 3.74 -5.39 11.70
C ALA A 41 3.64 -6.23 12.97
N SER A 42 3.52 -5.54 14.11
CA SER A 42 3.28 -6.19 15.38
C SER A 42 1.97 -5.66 15.99
N GLY A 43 1.41 -6.45 16.91
CA GLY A 43 0.18 -6.05 17.60
C GLY A 43 -1.07 -6.14 16.75
N ILE A 44 -1.04 -6.90 15.66
CA ILE A 44 -2.21 -7.14 14.82
C ILE A 44 -2.63 -8.59 14.99
N GLU A 45 -3.93 -8.83 15.17
CA GLU A 45 -4.42 -10.18 15.34
C GLU A 45 -4.03 -11.07 14.16
N LEU A 46 -3.54 -12.24 14.46
CA LEU A 46 -3.10 -13.19 13.44
C LEU A 46 -4.21 -13.51 12.44
N LYS A 47 -5.44 -13.67 12.91
CA LYS A 47 -6.54 -14.03 12.02
C LYS A 47 -6.82 -12.93 10.99
N ILE A 48 -6.64 -11.66 11.36
CA ILE A 48 -6.80 -10.54 10.44
C ILE A 48 -5.70 -10.57 9.39
N SER A 49 -4.45 -10.68 9.83
CA SER A 49 -3.30 -10.74 8.91
C SER A 49 -3.42 -11.92 7.96
N TRP A 50 -3.76 -13.09 8.50
CA TRP A 50 -3.82 -14.32 7.72
C TRP A 50 -4.94 -14.30 6.68
N ALA A 51 -6.04 -13.59 6.99
CA ALA A 51 -7.13 -13.43 6.03
C ALA A 51 -6.76 -12.50 4.88
N LEU A 52 -5.96 -11.47 5.17
CA LEU A 52 -5.63 -10.44 4.19
C LEU A 52 -4.41 -10.79 3.32
N MET A 53 -3.37 -11.40 3.90
CA MET A 53 -2.11 -11.58 3.19
C MET A 53 -2.23 -12.38 1.89
N PRO A 54 -2.98 -13.50 1.82
CA PRO A 54 -3.12 -14.19 0.55
C PRO A 54 -3.78 -13.35 -0.53
N GLN A 55 -4.72 -12.49 -0.15
CA GLN A 55 -5.38 -11.60 -1.10
C GLN A 55 -4.43 -10.51 -1.58
N LEU A 56 -3.66 -9.94 -0.67
CA LEU A 56 -2.71 -8.87 -1.00
C LEU A 56 -1.57 -9.38 -1.88
N ALA A 57 -1.25 -10.66 -1.79
CA ALA A 57 -0.19 -11.26 -2.61
C ALA A 57 -0.61 -11.51 -4.05
N LYS A 58 -1.90 -11.50 -4.34
CA LYS A 58 -2.39 -11.79 -5.69
C LYS A 58 -2.46 -10.52 -6.52
N GLU A 59 -2.14 -10.64 -7.80
CA GLU A 59 -2.24 -9.53 -8.72
C GLU A 59 -3.69 -9.22 -9.04
N ASN A 60 -3.98 -7.94 -9.26
CA ASN A 60 -5.25 -7.44 -9.74
C ASN A 60 -6.45 -8.04 -9.00
N THR A 61 -6.38 -8.02 -7.68
CA THR A 61 -7.40 -8.60 -6.83
C THR A 61 -8.11 -7.49 -6.05
N ASP A 62 -9.44 -7.51 -6.11
CA ASP A 62 -10.25 -6.64 -5.26
C ASP A 62 -10.30 -7.22 -3.86
N VAL A 63 -10.00 -6.41 -2.88
CA VAL A 63 -10.03 -6.81 -1.48
C VAL A 63 -11.06 -5.97 -0.75
N ILE A 64 -12.03 -6.65 -0.14
CA ILE A 64 -13.07 -5.98 0.64
C ILE A 64 -12.60 -5.92 2.07
N LEU A 65 -12.55 -4.71 2.63
CA LEU A 65 -12.07 -4.48 3.98
C LEU A 65 -13.22 -4.05 4.89
N ASP A 66 -13.34 -4.74 6.03
CA ASP A 66 -14.19 -4.22 7.10
C ASP A 66 -13.37 -3.20 7.93
N ASP A 67 -14.01 -2.59 8.93
CA ASP A 67 -13.35 -1.56 9.73
C ASP A 67 -12.13 -2.09 10.47
N ALA A 68 -12.21 -3.29 11.00
CA ALA A 68 -11.09 -3.90 11.73
C ALA A 68 -9.90 -4.16 10.80
N GLN A 69 -10.18 -4.66 9.61
CA GLN A 69 -9.13 -4.93 8.62
C GLN A 69 -8.50 -3.63 8.12
N LYS A 70 -9.32 -2.61 7.86
CA LYS A 70 -8.83 -1.30 7.44
C LYS A 70 -7.91 -0.70 8.50
N GLN A 71 -8.33 -0.73 9.77
CA GLN A 71 -7.52 -0.18 10.86
C GLN A 71 -6.23 -0.96 11.04
N ALA A 72 -6.27 -2.28 10.86
CA ALA A 72 -5.07 -3.11 10.93
C ALA A 72 -4.07 -2.72 9.86
N LEU A 73 -4.52 -2.48 8.63
CA LEU A 73 -3.64 -2.05 7.56
C LEU A 73 -3.07 -0.67 7.80
N ILE A 74 -3.88 0.27 8.30
CA ILE A 74 -3.40 1.62 8.65
C ILE A 74 -2.30 1.50 9.71
N LYS A 75 -2.53 0.71 10.75
CA LYS A 75 -1.55 0.51 11.80
C LYS A 75 -0.25 -0.10 11.25
N ALA A 76 -0.37 -1.09 10.36
CA ALA A 76 0.79 -1.72 9.76
C ALA A 76 1.62 -0.74 8.94
N VAL A 77 0.96 0.11 8.15
CA VAL A 77 1.66 1.11 7.33
C VAL A 77 2.33 2.15 8.21
N GLU A 78 1.66 2.60 9.26
CA GLU A 78 2.26 3.56 10.18
C GLU A 78 3.50 2.99 10.86
N GLN A 79 3.46 1.72 11.27
CA GLN A 79 4.63 1.07 11.85
C GLN A 79 5.77 0.98 10.84
N ALA A 80 5.45 0.59 9.61
CA ALA A 80 6.47 0.46 8.57
C ALA A 80 7.18 1.78 8.31
N SER A 81 6.47 2.89 8.42
CA SER A 81 7.06 4.21 8.17
C SER A 81 7.92 4.72 9.32
N GLN A 82 7.79 4.12 10.51
CA GLN A 82 8.45 4.62 11.71
C GLN A 82 9.68 3.82 12.11
N LEU A 83 9.77 2.56 11.72
CA LEU A 83 10.85 1.67 12.16
C LEU A 83 11.96 1.67 11.10
N PRO A 84 13.14 2.25 11.41
CA PRO A 84 14.21 2.38 10.41
C PRO A 84 14.58 1.09 9.71
N GLN A 85 14.58 -0.02 10.44
CA GLN A 85 14.95 -1.32 9.87
C GLN A 85 13.88 -1.89 8.94
N ASN A 86 12.67 -1.35 8.99
CA ASN A 86 11.55 -1.83 8.17
C ASN A 86 11.16 -0.86 7.06
N VAL A 87 11.79 0.30 6.99
CA VAL A 87 11.45 1.30 5.98
C VAL A 87 12.02 0.87 4.64
N ARG A 88 11.17 0.51 3.70
CA ARG A 88 11.57 0.10 2.35
C ARG A 88 11.34 1.19 1.33
N TYR A 89 10.41 2.08 1.61
CA TYR A 89 10.00 3.13 0.67
C TYR A 89 10.12 4.47 1.36
N ASN A 90 10.09 5.54 0.58
CA ASN A 90 10.16 6.85 1.19
C ASN A 90 8.82 7.22 1.86
N LEU A 91 8.85 8.28 2.65
CA LEU A 91 7.70 8.70 3.45
C LEU A 91 6.46 8.98 2.60
N VAL A 92 6.66 9.52 1.39
CA VAL A 92 5.53 9.86 0.52
C VAL A 92 4.77 8.60 0.09
N VAL A 93 5.47 7.49 -0.16
CA VAL A 93 4.82 6.22 -0.49
C VAL A 93 3.85 5.82 0.63
N TYR A 94 4.33 5.82 1.87
CA TYR A 94 3.49 5.44 3.00
C TYR A 94 2.34 6.41 3.21
N GLY A 95 2.60 7.70 3.05
CA GLY A 95 1.55 8.72 3.15
C GLY A 95 0.46 8.52 2.12
N ARG A 96 0.84 8.21 0.88
CA ARG A 96 -0.15 7.97 -0.18
C ARG A 96 -0.94 6.70 0.06
N VAL A 97 -0.30 5.65 0.60
CA VAL A 97 -1.01 4.43 0.96
C VAL A 97 -2.04 4.72 2.05
N LEU A 98 -1.68 5.53 3.04
CA LEU A 98 -2.65 5.94 4.06
C LEU A 98 -3.80 6.73 3.45
N ASP A 99 -3.53 7.61 2.50
CA ASP A 99 -4.58 8.35 1.79
C ASP A 99 -5.57 7.37 1.14
N ILE A 100 -5.06 6.36 0.45
CA ILE A 100 -5.91 5.36 -0.19
C ILE A 100 -6.78 4.65 0.85
N LEU A 101 -6.19 4.23 1.97
CA LEU A 101 -6.91 3.54 3.02
C LEU A 101 -7.94 4.45 3.70
N ASN A 102 -7.74 5.75 3.67
CA ASN A 102 -8.69 6.71 4.21
C ASN A 102 -9.71 7.21 3.18
N GLY A 103 -9.71 6.60 2.00
CA GLY A 103 -10.70 6.92 0.97
C GLY A 103 -10.36 8.14 0.13
N VAL A 104 -9.13 8.64 0.24
CA VAL A 104 -8.69 9.77 -0.59
C VAL A 104 -8.33 9.25 -1.97
N GLU A 105 -8.90 9.85 -2.98
CA GLU A 105 -8.61 9.47 -4.36
C GLU A 105 -7.31 10.12 -4.80
N LEU A 106 -6.37 9.30 -5.30
CA LEU A 106 -5.11 9.82 -5.81
C LEU A 106 -5.28 10.23 -7.27
N THR A 107 -4.85 11.44 -7.59
CA THR A 107 -5.01 12.00 -8.92
C THR A 107 -3.68 11.98 -9.65
N PRO A 108 -3.55 11.20 -10.73
CA PRO A 108 -2.33 11.20 -11.51
C PRO A 108 -2.15 12.53 -12.24
N LYS A 109 -0.91 12.80 -12.61
CA LYS A 109 -0.57 13.97 -13.39
C LYS A 109 -1.33 13.93 -14.71
N ALA A 110 -2.05 15.00 -15.02
CA ALA A 110 -2.85 15.05 -16.24
C ALA A 110 -1.93 15.16 -17.45
N LYS A 111 -2.11 14.27 -18.42
CA LYS A 111 -1.33 14.31 -19.64
C LYS A 111 -1.75 15.49 -20.50
N GLY A 112 -0.75 16.21 -21.01
CA GLY A 112 -1.00 17.32 -21.89
C GLY A 112 -1.62 18.53 -21.23
N LYS A 113 -1.69 18.56 -19.92
CA LYS A 113 -2.19 19.71 -19.17
C LYS A 113 -1.12 20.29 -18.31
N LYS A 114 -1.28 21.50 -17.99
CA LYS A 114 -0.31 22.20 -17.15
C LYS A 114 -0.87 22.47 -15.79
#